data_eeb5db54c402268001640fbb8ce30f2b
#
_entry.id   eeb5db54c402268001640fbb8ce30f2b
#
_cell.length_a   1.000
_cell.length_b   1.000
_cell.length_c   1.000
_cell.angle_alpha   90.00
_cell.angle_beta   90.00
_cell.angle_gamma   90.00
#
_symmetry.space_group_name_H-M   'P 1'
#
loop_
_entity.id
_entity.type
_entity.pdbx_description
1 polymer ?
#
loop_
_entity_poly.entity_id
_entity_poly.type
_entity_poly.pdbx_seq_one_letter_code
_entity_poly.pdbx_strand_id
1 'polypeptide(L)' 'MSAEASANLVVLRTPAGGAQLLASALDHAGWPAILGTVAGDDTVLVITRDPAGGAEVAAALLRQVERKAAEERRF' A
#
# COMPACT_ATOMS: atom_id res chain seq x y z
N MET A 1 9.04 4.94 2.83
CA MET A 1 7.62 4.59 2.95
C MET A 1 7.39 3.76 4.20
N SER A 2 6.28 3.95 4.87
CA SER A 2 5.91 3.14 6.04
C SER A 2 4.48 2.64 5.89
N ALA A 3 4.14 1.57 6.61
CA ALA A 3 2.80 0.99 6.62
C ALA A 3 2.43 0.60 8.05
N GLU A 4 1.26 1.04 8.49
CA GLU A 4 0.71 0.64 9.78
C GLU A 4 -0.69 0.08 9.57
N ALA A 5 -1.02 -0.99 10.27
CA ALA A 5 -2.30 -1.66 10.15
C ALA A 5 -3.11 -1.57 11.44
N SER A 6 -4.43 -1.46 11.27
CA SER A 6 -5.39 -1.55 12.36
C SER A 6 -6.63 -2.24 11.82
N ALA A 7 -6.97 -3.42 12.34
CA ALA A 7 -8.08 -4.24 11.87
C ALA A 7 -8.01 -4.45 10.34
N ASN A 8 -8.94 -3.88 9.57
CA ASN A 8 -8.96 -3.99 8.12
C ASN A 8 -8.39 -2.75 7.40
N LEU A 9 -7.70 -1.88 8.13
CA LEU A 9 -7.15 -0.65 7.57
C LEU A 9 -5.62 -0.71 7.54
N VAL A 10 -5.05 -0.15 6.48
CA VAL A 10 -3.61 0.06 6.36
C VAL A 10 -3.37 1.52 6.03
N VAL A 11 -2.53 2.19 6.80
CA VAL A 11 -2.11 3.56 6.52
C VAL A 11 -0.71 3.50 5.93
N LEU A 12 -0.59 3.85 4.64
CA LEU A 12 0.68 3.94 3.95
C LEU A 12 1.12 5.39 3.92
N ARG A 13 2.37 5.64 4.30
CA ARG A 13 2.98 6.97 4.19
C ARG A 13 3.96 6.98 3.02
N THR A 14 3.87 8.02 2.20
CA THR A 14 4.73 8.21 1.04
C THR A 14 5.46 9.55 1.15
N PRO A 15 6.46 9.81 0.30
CA PRO A 15 6.95 11.18 0.12
C PRO A 15 5.82 12.11 -0.31
N ALA A 16 5.95 13.39 -0.03
CA ALA A 16 4.96 14.39 -0.38
C ALA A 16 4.62 14.30 -1.88
N GLY A 17 3.33 14.30 -2.20
CA GLY A 17 2.85 14.21 -3.58
C GLY A 17 2.81 12.80 -4.17
N GLY A 18 3.28 11.78 -3.44
CA GLY A 18 3.36 10.41 -3.97
C GLY A 18 2.12 9.55 -3.78
N ALA A 19 1.16 9.99 -2.97
CA ALA A 19 0.03 9.14 -2.58
C ALA A 19 -0.87 8.75 -3.76
N GLN A 20 -1.19 9.68 -4.65
CA GLN A 20 -2.07 9.42 -5.79
C GLN A 20 -1.47 8.38 -6.74
N LEU A 21 -0.18 8.48 -7.00
CA LEU A 21 0.51 7.52 -7.88
C LEU A 21 0.50 6.13 -7.25
N LEU A 22 0.77 6.03 -5.95
CA LEU A 22 0.76 4.76 -5.25
C LEU A 22 -0.65 4.14 -5.24
N ALA A 23 -1.68 4.93 -4.94
CA ALA A 23 -3.07 4.45 -4.93
C ALA A 23 -3.48 3.95 -6.31
N SER A 24 -3.13 4.67 -7.37
CA SER A 24 -3.39 4.26 -8.74
C SER A 24 -2.71 2.94 -9.08
N ALA A 25 -1.46 2.78 -8.67
CA ALA A 25 -0.72 1.53 -8.88
C ALA A 25 -1.37 0.35 -8.16
N LEU A 26 -1.84 0.55 -6.93
CA LEU A 26 -2.55 -0.49 -6.18
C LEU A 26 -3.86 -0.88 -6.85
N ASP A 27 -4.62 0.10 -7.32
CA ASP A 27 -5.88 -0.15 -8.01
C ASP A 27 -5.66 -0.94 -9.30
N HIS A 28 -4.62 -0.60 -10.06
CA HIS A 28 -4.27 -1.34 -11.28
C HIS A 28 -3.76 -2.75 -11.02
N ALA A 29 -3.08 -2.97 -9.91
CA ALA A 29 -2.59 -4.29 -9.54
C ALA A 29 -3.73 -5.27 -9.25
N GLY A 30 -4.91 -4.76 -8.86
CA GLY A 30 -6.10 -5.58 -8.70
C GLY A 30 -5.99 -6.63 -7.60
N TRP A 31 -5.40 -6.30 -6.47
CA TRP A 31 -5.26 -7.25 -5.35
C TRP A 31 -6.64 -7.63 -4.80
N PRO A 32 -7.02 -8.92 -4.83
CA PRO A 32 -8.33 -9.33 -4.32
C PRO A 32 -8.54 -9.02 -2.82
N ALA A 33 -7.46 -8.99 -2.04
CA ALA A 33 -7.52 -8.67 -0.61
C ALA A 33 -7.86 -7.21 -0.33
N ILE A 34 -7.71 -6.33 -1.32
CA ILE A 34 -7.96 -4.90 -1.17
C ILE A 34 -9.33 -4.55 -1.71
N LEU A 35 -10.17 -3.98 -0.85
CA LEU A 35 -11.50 -3.51 -1.22
C LEU A 35 -11.44 -2.18 -1.97
N GLY A 36 -10.56 -1.29 -1.53
CA GLY A 36 -10.38 0.03 -2.14
C GLY A 36 -9.29 0.83 -1.46
N THR A 37 -8.99 1.99 -2.03
CA THR A 37 -7.99 2.91 -1.51
C THR A 37 -8.50 4.34 -1.52
N VAL A 38 -8.01 5.15 -0.58
CA VAL A 38 -8.27 6.60 -0.54
C VAL A 38 -6.92 7.29 -0.37
N ALA A 39 -6.61 8.23 -1.24
CA ALA A 39 -5.32 8.92 -1.24
C ALA A 39 -5.44 10.39 -0.84
N GLY A 40 -4.57 10.82 0.08
CA GLY A 40 -4.29 12.23 0.34
C GLY A 40 -3.05 12.68 -0.42
N ASP A 41 -2.26 13.58 0.15
CA ASP A 41 -1.01 14.04 -0.46
C ASP A 41 0.14 13.05 -0.23
N ASP A 42 0.32 12.63 1.01
CA ASP A 42 1.41 11.76 1.47
C ASP A 42 0.93 10.48 2.13
N THR A 43 -0.38 10.23 2.11
CA THR A 43 -0.99 9.13 2.83
C THR A 43 -1.99 8.41 1.94
N VAL A 44 -1.93 7.07 1.93
CA VAL A 44 -2.93 6.22 1.28
C VAL A 44 -3.58 5.36 2.35
N LEU A 45 -4.91 5.43 2.44
CA LEU A 45 -5.67 4.52 3.28
C LEU A 45 -6.10 3.33 2.41
N VAL A 46 -5.66 2.14 2.79
CA VAL A 46 -6.03 0.89 2.12
C VAL A 46 -7.05 0.17 2.99
N ILE A 47 -8.16 -0.22 2.38
CA ILE A 47 -9.24 -0.92 3.07
C ILE A 47 -9.23 -2.37 2.59
N THR A 48 -9.07 -3.31 3.52
CA THR A 48 -9.04 -4.73 3.17
C THR A 48 -10.43 -5.36 3.28
N ARG A 49 -10.66 -6.43 2.49
CA ARG A 49 -11.95 -7.15 2.52
C ARG A 49 -12.12 -7.94 3.80
N ASP A 50 -11.05 -8.57 4.27
CA ASP A 50 -11.06 -9.31 5.51
C ASP A 50 -11.07 -8.32 6.68
N PRO A 51 -12.03 -8.42 7.62
CA PRO A 51 -12.08 -7.51 8.77
C PRO A 51 -10.81 -7.49 9.62
N ALA A 52 -9.99 -8.53 9.55
CA ALA A 52 -8.72 -8.63 10.27
C ALA A 52 -7.51 -8.66 9.32
N GLY A 53 -7.67 -8.25 8.06
CA GLY A 53 -6.67 -8.43 7.02
C GLY A 53 -5.60 -7.34 6.91
N GLY A 54 -5.69 -6.29 7.71
CA GLY A 54 -4.79 -5.13 7.57
C GLY A 54 -3.31 -5.48 7.73
N ALA A 55 -2.95 -6.21 8.77
CA ALA A 55 -1.55 -6.54 9.05
C ALA A 55 -0.92 -7.37 7.92
N GLU A 56 -1.65 -8.34 7.39
CA GLU A 56 -1.16 -9.20 6.31
C GLU A 56 -0.96 -8.40 5.02
N VAL A 57 -1.92 -7.55 4.69
CA VAL A 57 -1.83 -6.69 3.50
C VAL A 57 -0.70 -5.69 3.65
N ALA A 58 -0.54 -5.08 4.83
CA ALA A 58 0.56 -4.16 5.10
C ALA A 58 1.92 -4.82 4.86
N ALA A 59 2.11 -6.03 5.38
CA ALA A 59 3.35 -6.78 5.18
C ALA A 59 3.59 -7.10 3.70
N ALA A 60 2.55 -7.51 2.98
CA ALA A 60 2.65 -7.82 1.56
C ALA A 60 3.00 -6.58 0.73
N LEU A 61 2.41 -5.43 1.04
CA LEU A 61 2.71 -4.18 0.34
C LEU A 61 4.16 -3.74 0.56
N LEU A 62 4.66 -3.84 1.79
CA LEU A 62 6.05 -3.49 2.09
C LEU A 62 7.02 -4.41 1.34
N ARG A 63 6.73 -5.70 1.25
CA ARG A 63 7.55 -6.63 0.48
C ARG A 63 7.62 -6.25 -1.00
N GLN A 64 6.51 -5.83 -1.58
CA GLN A 64 6.47 -5.40 -2.98
C GLN A 64 7.33 -4.16 -3.22
N VAL A 65 7.27 -3.19 -2.33
CA VAL A 65 8.06 -1.96 -2.43
C VAL A 65 9.55 -2.27 -2.32
N GLU A 66 9.95 -3.08 -1.35
CA GLU A 66 11.34 -3.48 -1.14
C GLU A 66 11.88 -4.26 -2.35
N ARG A 67 11.08 -5.18 -2.89
CA ARG A 67 11.43 -5.95 -4.06
C ARG A 67 11.66 -5.07 -5.28
N LYS A 68 10.78 -4.11 -5.52
CA LYS A 68 10.91 -3.18 -6.65
C LYS A 68 12.13 -2.29 -6.50
N ALA A 69 12.41 -1.79 -5.30
CA ALA A 69 13.59 -1.01 -5.02
C ALA A 69 14.87 -1.81 -5.25
N ALA A 70 14.89 -3.08 -4.86
CA ALA A 70 16.03 -3.97 -5.10
C ALA A 70 16.26 -4.21 -6.61
N GLU A 71 15.20 -4.37 -7.38
CA GLU A 71 15.29 -4.51 -8.83
C GLU A 71 15.87 -3.26 -9.50
N GLU A 72 15.44 -2.08 -9.06
CA GLU A 72 15.94 -0.81 -9.57
C GLU A 72 17.40 -0.58 -9.24
N ARG A 73 17.92 -1.13 -8.15
CA ARG A 73 19.32 -1.01 -7.73
C ARG A 73 20.29 -1.88 -8.51
N ARG A 74 19.80 -2.75 -9.37
CA ARG A 74 20.66 -3.63 -10.18
C ARG A 74 21.42 -2.90 -11.26
N PHE A 75 21.03 -1.69 -11.53
CA PHE A 75 21.66 -0.84 -12.53
C PHE A 75 22.37 0.32 -11.86
#